data_d2b6f6e44897c02a4dc5e56dced80ad1
#
_entry.id   d2b6f6e44897c02a4dc5e56dced80ad1
#
_cell.length_a   1.000
_cell.length_b   1.000
_cell.length_c   1.000
_cell.angle_alpha   90.00
_cell.angle_beta   90.00
_cell.angle_gamma   90.00
#
_symmetry.space_group_name_H-M   'P 1'
#
loop_
_entity.id
_entity.type
_entity.pdbx_description
1 polymer ?
#
loop_
_entity_poly.entity_id
_entity_poly.type
_entity_poly.pdbx_seq_one_letter_code
_entity_poly.pdbx_strand_id
1 'polypeptide(L)'
;MPSQGINLESCLYAKSILDDARKAGVDLSQVASTLNVGAAHSLQEYLAAVQTCRKLSDDQYDTIFADVDPISIGIEAAKLLAYVNSTDAIPIVLSFLEWLHQCGEEDTCVECGSDIILELGSTAAIPLLQLVVQPGGNERFKCTVVAGVQSLGNSDSSIQNTLTPLIIQGLGEEKEVSQILNSHLMMLAIDWQLVDAAEAIERAFAGVRIDCGMAGDWDGVRKQLHVKGLGLPMPKDPFNSLDKFRQALGIGAFSQDPLFMLGELQENAAQKYLKTASQACNWSRTTDTVSGMSSTSTASFKASLRRPYIDFM
;
A
#
# COMPACT_ATOMS: atom_id res chain seq x y z
N MET A 1 11.37 -25.32 -6.11
CA MET A 1 10.46 -26.10 -5.26
C MET A 1 9.52 -26.86 -6.17
N PRO A 2 9.19 -28.14 -5.94
CA PRO A 2 8.22 -28.84 -6.77
C PRO A 2 6.90 -28.07 -6.65
N SER A 3 6.23 -27.83 -7.76
CA SER A 3 4.88 -27.28 -7.81
C SER A 3 3.95 -28.26 -7.10
N GLN A 4 3.73 -28.05 -5.82
CA GLN A 4 2.59 -28.70 -5.16
C GLN A 4 1.37 -28.20 -5.89
N GLY A 5 0.60 -29.12 -6.49
CA GLY A 5 -0.64 -28.79 -7.16
C GLY A 5 -1.59 -28.14 -6.15
N ILE A 6 -2.36 -27.14 -6.60
CA ILE A 6 -3.36 -26.48 -5.77
C ILE A 6 -4.36 -27.52 -5.26
N ASN A 7 -4.60 -27.51 -3.96
CA ASN A 7 -5.62 -28.36 -3.36
C ASN A 7 -7.01 -27.74 -3.58
N LEU A 8 -7.69 -28.20 -4.63
CA LEU A 8 -8.98 -27.67 -5.05
C LEU A 8 -10.05 -27.82 -3.95
N GLU A 9 -10.05 -28.94 -3.21
CA GLU A 9 -11.01 -29.17 -2.13
C GLU A 9 -10.85 -28.14 -1.00
N SER A 10 -9.61 -27.87 -0.59
CA SER A 10 -9.31 -26.83 0.39
C SER A 10 -9.73 -25.44 -0.10
N CYS A 11 -9.49 -25.12 -1.37
CA CYS A 11 -9.90 -23.84 -1.95
C CYS A 11 -11.42 -23.67 -1.96
N LEU A 12 -12.16 -24.70 -2.33
CA LEU A 12 -13.64 -24.69 -2.34
C LEU A 12 -14.21 -24.55 -0.93
N TYR A 13 -13.58 -25.20 0.05
CA TYR A 13 -13.99 -25.07 1.45
C TYR A 13 -13.74 -23.65 1.96
N ALA A 14 -12.57 -23.06 1.70
CA ALA A 14 -12.30 -21.66 2.05
C ALA A 14 -13.29 -20.70 1.39
N LYS A 15 -13.57 -20.91 0.08
CA LYS A 15 -14.58 -20.13 -0.64
C LYS A 15 -15.95 -20.21 0.01
N SER A 16 -16.39 -21.41 0.43
CA SER A 16 -17.68 -21.56 1.09
C SER A 16 -17.77 -20.77 2.40
N ILE A 17 -16.69 -20.71 3.18
CA ILE A 17 -16.62 -19.90 4.42
C ILE A 17 -16.82 -18.42 4.09
N LEU A 18 -16.11 -17.90 3.08
CA LEU A 18 -16.19 -16.49 2.67
C LEU A 18 -17.58 -16.15 2.10
N ASP A 19 -18.12 -17.01 1.24
CA ASP A 19 -19.46 -16.83 0.65
C ASP A 19 -20.56 -16.85 1.72
N ASP A 20 -20.45 -17.73 2.71
CA ASP A 20 -21.41 -17.80 3.82
C ASP A 20 -21.33 -16.56 4.71
N ALA A 21 -20.12 -16.06 4.99
CA ALA A 21 -19.90 -14.81 5.72
C ALA A 21 -20.55 -13.62 5.00
N ARG A 22 -20.31 -13.49 3.69
CA ARG A 22 -20.91 -12.45 2.83
C ARG A 22 -22.42 -12.52 2.79
N LYS A 23 -23.00 -13.70 2.58
CA LYS A 23 -24.46 -13.91 2.53
C LYS A 23 -25.14 -13.58 3.85
N ALA A 24 -24.48 -13.92 4.96
CA ALA A 24 -24.98 -13.64 6.30
C ALA A 24 -24.80 -12.17 6.71
N GLY A 25 -23.99 -11.39 5.99
CA GLY A 25 -23.61 -10.02 6.36
C GLY A 25 -22.90 -9.96 7.71
N VAL A 26 -22.17 -11.03 8.07
CA VAL A 26 -21.48 -11.17 9.35
C VAL A 26 -20.09 -10.58 9.25
N ASP A 27 -19.66 -9.91 10.29
CA ASP A 27 -18.29 -9.41 10.43
C ASP A 27 -17.29 -10.59 10.40
N LEU A 28 -16.21 -10.46 9.63
CA LEU A 28 -15.17 -11.49 9.50
C LEU A 28 -14.54 -11.85 10.86
N SER A 29 -14.46 -10.93 11.80
CA SER A 29 -13.98 -11.18 13.17
C SER A 29 -14.83 -12.21 13.92
N GLN A 30 -16.14 -12.19 13.70
CA GLN A 30 -17.07 -13.16 14.29
C GLN A 30 -16.88 -14.54 13.65
N VAL A 31 -16.70 -14.58 12.31
CA VAL A 31 -16.40 -15.83 11.59
C VAL A 31 -15.10 -16.44 12.10
N ALA A 32 -14.04 -15.63 12.24
CA ALA A 32 -12.74 -16.09 12.71
C ALA A 32 -12.80 -16.82 14.05
N SER A 33 -13.65 -16.35 14.97
CA SER A 33 -13.82 -16.98 16.29
C SER A 33 -14.36 -18.42 16.23
N THR A 34 -14.97 -18.81 15.11
CA THR A 34 -15.55 -20.13 14.89
C THR A 34 -14.66 -21.06 14.06
N LEU A 35 -13.57 -20.51 13.48
CA LEU A 35 -12.69 -21.28 12.60
C LEU A 35 -11.81 -22.25 13.39
N ASN A 36 -11.62 -23.41 12.81
CA ASN A 36 -10.68 -24.41 13.29
C ASN A 36 -9.37 -24.39 12.48
N VAL A 37 -8.37 -25.15 12.91
CA VAL A 37 -7.06 -25.26 12.25
C VAL A 37 -7.19 -25.69 10.78
N GLY A 38 -8.15 -26.56 10.45
CA GLY A 38 -8.41 -27.01 9.08
C GLY A 38 -8.89 -25.84 8.19
N ALA A 39 -9.75 -25.00 8.72
CA ALA A 39 -10.22 -23.79 8.01
C ALA A 39 -9.08 -22.80 7.75
N ALA A 40 -8.21 -22.58 8.74
CA ALA A 40 -7.03 -21.74 8.56
C ALA A 40 -6.11 -22.28 7.45
N HIS A 41 -5.86 -23.59 7.43
CA HIS A 41 -5.09 -24.22 6.34
C HIS A 41 -5.76 -24.03 4.98
N SER A 42 -7.07 -24.19 4.89
CA SER A 42 -7.81 -23.99 3.64
C SER A 42 -7.76 -22.55 3.14
N LEU A 43 -7.77 -21.56 4.03
CA LEU A 43 -7.56 -20.14 3.68
C LEU A 43 -6.13 -19.89 3.15
N GLN A 44 -5.12 -20.56 3.70
CA GLN A 44 -3.75 -20.48 3.19
C GLN A 44 -3.64 -21.04 1.76
N GLU A 45 -4.23 -22.23 1.50
CA GLU A 45 -4.30 -22.82 0.16
C GLU A 45 -5.05 -21.91 -0.82
N TYR A 46 -6.12 -21.26 -0.35
CA TYR A 46 -6.88 -20.32 -1.15
C TYR A 46 -6.06 -19.10 -1.54
N LEU A 47 -5.33 -18.51 -0.60
CA LEU A 47 -4.43 -17.38 -0.90
C LEU A 47 -3.31 -17.79 -1.87
N ALA A 48 -2.77 -19.02 -1.76
CA ALA A 48 -1.82 -19.54 -2.73
C ALA A 48 -2.44 -19.70 -4.13
N ALA A 49 -3.71 -20.11 -4.22
CA ALA A 49 -4.45 -20.17 -5.48
C ALA A 49 -4.67 -18.77 -6.08
N VAL A 50 -5.00 -17.76 -5.26
CA VAL A 50 -5.11 -16.36 -5.69
C VAL A 50 -3.78 -15.87 -6.27
N GLN A 51 -2.67 -16.07 -5.56
CA GLN A 51 -1.33 -15.65 -5.99
C GLN A 51 -0.88 -16.33 -7.29
N THR A 52 -1.41 -17.49 -7.60
CA THR A 52 -1.08 -18.26 -8.80
C THR A 52 -2.22 -18.30 -9.83
N CYS A 53 -3.26 -17.50 -9.66
CA CYS A 53 -4.47 -17.54 -10.49
C CYS A 53 -4.19 -17.44 -12.00
N ARG A 54 -3.16 -16.69 -12.41
CA ARG A 54 -2.75 -16.55 -13.82
C ARG A 54 -2.16 -17.84 -14.42
N LYS A 55 -1.80 -18.82 -13.57
CA LYS A 55 -1.20 -20.12 -13.99
C LYS A 55 -2.19 -21.26 -13.95
N LEU A 56 -3.42 -21.02 -13.47
CA LEU A 56 -4.48 -22.01 -13.42
C LEU A 56 -4.97 -22.32 -14.84
N SER A 57 -5.47 -23.56 -15.05
CA SER A 57 -6.29 -23.86 -16.21
C SER A 57 -7.62 -23.11 -16.12
N ASP A 58 -8.28 -22.89 -17.26
CA ASP A 58 -9.58 -22.21 -17.30
C ASP A 58 -10.60 -22.91 -16.40
N ASP A 59 -10.64 -24.26 -16.42
CA ASP A 59 -11.54 -25.06 -15.56
C ASP A 59 -11.25 -24.87 -14.07
N GLN A 60 -9.97 -24.79 -13.67
CA GLN A 60 -9.58 -24.55 -12.29
C GLN A 60 -9.93 -23.12 -11.86
N TYR A 61 -9.63 -22.15 -12.73
CA TYR A 61 -9.95 -20.76 -12.49
C TYR A 61 -11.46 -20.56 -12.30
N ASP A 62 -12.26 -21.05 -13.23
CA ASP A 62 -13.72 -20.96 -13.17
C ASP A 62 -14.30 -21.68 -11.94
N THR A 63 -13.71 -22.80 -11.55
CA THR A 63 -14.15 -23.54 -10.36
C THR A 63 -13.88 -22.77 -9.07
N ILE A 64 -12.70 -22.13 -8.94
CA ILE A 64 -12.29 -21.44 -7.72
C ILE A 64 -12.88 -20.02 -7.66
N PHE A 65 -12.87 -19.29 -8.79
CA PHE A 65 -13.16 -17.86 -8.82
C PHE A 65 -14.41 -17.48 -9.61
N ALA A 66 -15.24 -18.47 -10.07
CA ALA A 66 -16.46 -18.16 -10.80
C ALA A 66 -17.23 -17.00 -10.15
N ASP A 67 -17.54 -15.97 -10.91
CA ASP A 67 -18.30 -14.79 -10.51
C ASP A 67 -17.65 -13.87 -9.44
N VAL A 68 -16.40 -14.11 -9.01
CA VAL A 68 -15.70 -13.28 -8.02
C VAL A 68 -14.34 -12.82 -8.56
N ASP A 69 -13.99 -11.58 -8.24
CA ASP A 69 -12.66 -11.07 -8.49
C ASP A 69 -11.64 -11.70 -7.51
N PRO A 70 -10.58 -12.37 -8.02
CA PRO A 70 -9.59 -13.03 -7.16
C PRO A 70 -8.91 -12.11 -6.15
N ILE A 71 -8.70 -10.84 -6.50
CA ILE A 71 -8.04 -9.87 -5.63
C ILE A 71 -8.96 -9.54 -4.45
N SER A 72 -10.21 -9.18 -4.73
CA SER A 72 -11.18 -8.80 -3.69
C SER A 72 -11.40 -9.93 -2.69
N ILE A 73 -11.58 -11.17 -3.19
CA ILE A 73 -11.79 -12.31 -2.30
C ILE A 73 -10.49 -12.72 -1.59
N GLY A 74 -9.33 -12.50 -2.21
CA GLY A 74 -8.03 -12.70 -1.59
C GLY A 74 -7.80 -11.76 -0.39
N ILE A 75 -8.24 -10.51 -0.49
CA ILE A 75 -8.20 -9.55 0.61
C ILE A 75 -9.06 -10.03 1.79
N GLU A 76 -10.26 -10.50 1.53
CA GLU A 76 -11.12 -11.05 2.59
C GLU A 76 -10.54 -12.31 3.23
N ALA A 77 -9.97 -13.20 2.42
CA ALA A 77 -9.28 -14.39 2.92
C ALA A 77 -8.05 -14.02 3.80
N ALA A 78 -7.28 -13.02 3.39
CA ALA A 78 -6.14 -12.51 4.15
C ALA A 78 -6.58 -11.87 5.47
N LYS A 79 -7.64 -11.06 5.47
CA LYS A 79 -8.24 -10.50 6.70
C LYS A 79 -8.71 -11.62 7.63
N LEU A 80 -9.45 -12.58 7.10
CA LEU A 80 -9.96 -13.67 7.91
C LEU A 80 -8.83 -14.53 8.51
N LEU A 81 -7.76 -14.78 7.73
CA LEU A 81 -6.59 -15.48 8.21
C LEU A 81 -5.83 -14.69 9.28
N ALA A 82 -5.75 -13.35 9.15
CA ALA A 82 -5.15 -12.47 10.13
C ALA A 82 -5.93 -12.52 11.47
N TYR A 83 -7.25 -12.50 11.43
CA TYR A 83 -8.09 -12.64 12.62
C TYR A 83 -7.90 -13.94 13.40
N VAL A 84 -7.52 -15.04 12.72
CA VAL A 84 -7.20 -16.30 13.41
C VAL A 84 -6.01 -16.15 14.35
N ASN A 85 -5.23 -15.07 14.20
CA ASN A 85 -4.13 -14.64 15.06
C ASN A 85 -3.12 -15.75 15.36
N SER A 86 -2.74 -16.48 14.30
CA SER A 86 -1.68 -17.48 14.36
C SER A 86 -0.36 -16.86 13.88
N THR A 87 0.73 -17.11 14.60
CA THR A 87 2.06 -16.72 14.15
C THR A 87 2.40 -17.28 12.77
N ASP A 88 1.81 -18.42 12.40
CA ASP A 88 1.97 -19.04 11.09
C ASP A 88 1.23 -18.29 9.97
N ALA A 89 0.23 -17.46 10.32
CA ALA A 89 -0.49 -16.62 9.36
C ALA A 89 0.37 -15.44 8.86
N ILE A 90 1.27 -14.91 9.70
CA ILE A 90 2.07 -13.73 9.40
C ILE A 90 2.81 -13.84 8.05
N PRO A 91 3.66 -14.87 7.81
CA PRO A 91 4.40 -14.97 6.56
C PRO A 91 3.49 -15.15 5.33
N ILE A 92 2.33 -15.77 5.49
CA ILE A 92 1.39 -16.02 4.39
C ILE A 92 0.67 -14.73 4.01
N VAL A 93 0.17 -13.99 4.99
CA VAL A 93 -0.46 -12.68 4.78
C VAL A 93 0.53 -11.70 4.16
N LEU A 94 1.76 -11.65 4.65
CA LEU A 94 2.81 -10.78 4.09
C LEU A 94 3.16 -11.15 2.65
N SER A 95 3.27 -12.45 2.35
CA SER A 95 3.48 -12.93 0.97
C SER A 95 2.36 -12.50 0.03
N PHE A 96 1.11 -12.54 0.50
CA PHE A 96 -0.05 -12.07 -0.28
C PHE A 96 0.00 -10.55 -0.52
N LEU A 97 0.30 -9.76 0.50
CA LEU A 97 0.41 -8.29 0.37
C LEU A 97 1.58 -7.90 -0.55
N GLU A 98 2.73 -8.58 -0.45
CA GLU A 98 3.85 -8.37 -1.38
C GLU A 98 3.48 -8.73 -2.82
N TRP A 99 2.74 -9.83 -3.00
CA TRP A 99 2.23 -10.23 -4.32
C TRP A 99 1.27 -9.19 -4.92
N LEU A 100 0.40 -8.56 -4.13
CA LEU A 100 -0.44 -7.45 -4.60
C LEU A 100 0.41 -6.32 -5.18
N HIS A 101 1.48 -5.92 -4.50
CA HIS A 101 2.42 -4.93 -5.02
C HIS A 101 3.08 -5.37 -6.34
N GLN A 102 3.48 -6.64 -6.44
CA GLN A 102 4.10 -7.18 -7.67
C GLN A 102 3.12 -7.26 -8.84
N CYS A 103 1.83 -7.37 -8.58
CA CYS A 103 0.77 -7.38 -9.60
C CYS A 103 0.36 -6.00 -10.09
N GLY A 104 0.90 -4.92 -9.52
CA GLY A 104 0.52 -3.55 -9.84
C GLY A 104 -0.72 -3.05 -9.08
N GLU A 105 -1.16 -3.80 -8.06
CA GLU A 105 -2.27 -3.43 -7.18
C GLU A 105 -1.77 -2.63 -5.95
N GLU A 106 -0.86 -1.68 -6.20
CA GLU A 106 -0.21 -0.91 -5.15
C GLU A 106 -1.22 -0.10 -4.32
N ASP A 107 -2.15 0.58 -4.98
CA ASP A 107 -3.17 1.38 -4.31
C ASP A 107 -4.07 0.51 -3.43
N THR A 108 -4.52 -0.63 -3.95
CA THR A 108 -5.29 -1.62 -3.20
C THR A 108 -4.52 -2.12 -1.97
N CYS A 109 -3.22 -2.39 -2.13
CA CYS A 109 -2.38 -2.84 -1.03
C CYS A 109 -2.18 -1.76 0.03
N VAL A 110 -2.04 -0.48 -0.36
CA VAL A 110 -1.93 0.64 0.58
C VAL A 110 -3.25 0.82 1.35
N GLU A 111 -4.39 0.75 0.66
CA GLU A 111 -5.71 0.94 1.27
C GLU A 111 -6.09 -0.17 2.27
N CYS A 112 -5.82 -1.44 1.93
CA CYS A 112 -6.23 -2.56 2.77
C CYS A 112 -5.10 -3.16 3.61
N GLY A 113 -3.83 -2.91 3.26
CA GLY A 113 -2.70 -3.60 3.88
C GLY A 113 -2.51 -3.25 5.36
N SER A 114 -2.67 -1.97 5.73
CA SER A 114 -2.59 -1.54 7.14
C SER A 114 -3.70 -2.17 7.99
N ASP A 115 -4.91 -2.30 7.46
CA ASP A 115 -6.03 -2.94 8.15
C ASP A 115 -5.77 -4.43 8.36
N ILE A 116 -5.30 -5.13 7.30
CA ILE A 116 -4.96 -6.56 7.39
C ILE A 116 -3.85 -6.78 8.43
N ILE A 117 -2.83 -5.91 8.44
CA ILE A 117 -1.74 -5.99 9.42
C ILE A 117 -2.23 -5.74 10.84
N LEU A 118 -3.15 -4.80 11.01
CA LEU A 118 -3.75 -4.52 12.33
C LEU A 118 -4.43 -5.77 12.91
N GLU A 119 -5.09 -6.55 12.07
CA GLU A 119 -5.76 -7.79 12.49
C GLU A 119 -4.79 -8.92 12.86
N LEU A 120 -3.53 -8.88 12.41
CA LEU A 120 -2.49 -9.81 12.87
C LEU A 120 -2.14 -9.62 14.36
N GLY A 121 -2.52 -8.49 14.94
CA GLY A 121 -2.30 -8.17 16.34
C GLY A 121 -0.85 -7.80 16.69
N SER A 122 -0.65 -7.35 17.93
CA SER A 122 0.64 -6.81 18.40
C SER A 122 1.79 -7.81 18.37
N THR A 123 1.52 -9.11 18.40
CA THR A 123 2.55 -10.16 18.28
C THR A 123 3.26 -10.16 16.92
N ALA A 124 2.62 -9.64 15.89
CA ALA A 124 3.19 -9.51 14.56
C ALA A 124 4.17 -8.33 14.41
N ALA A 125 4.13 -7.35 15.31
CA ALA A 125 4.83 -6.08 15.16
C ALA A 125 6.36 -6.24 15.03
N ILE A 126 6.97 -7.11 15.84
CA ILE A 126 8.42 -7.37 15.78
C ILE A 126 8.82 -8.04 14.46
N PRO A 127 8.23 -9.18 14.03
CA PRO A 127 8.51 -9.78 12.72
C PRO A 127 8.31 -8.83 11.56
N LEU A 128 7.26 -8.02 11.60
CA LEU A 128 6.96 -7.01 10.57
C LEU A 128 8.07 -5.97 10.46
N LEU A 129 8.46 -5.37 11.58
CA LEU A 129 9.50 -4.34 11.56
C LEU A 129 10.90 -4.93 11.27
N GLN A 130 11.16 -6.18 11.66
CA GLN A 130 12.38 -6.89 11.24
C GLN A 130 12.46 -7.06 9.73
N LEU A 131 11.33 -7.35 9.05
CA LEU A 131 11.26 -7.41 7.60
C LEU A 131 11.56 -6.05 6.97
N VAL A 132 11.04 -4.97 7.56
CA VAL A 132 11.26 -3.60 7.07
C VAL A 132 12.73 -3.23 7.09
N VAL A 133 13.45 -3.52 8.18
CA VAL A 133 14.85 -3.12 8.36
C VAL A 133 15.85 -4.06 7.64
N GLN A 134 15.41 -5.20 7.12
CA GLN A 134 16.25 -6.06 6.30
C GLN A 134 16.58 -5.41 4.97
N PRO A 135 17.82 -5.53 4.46
CA PRO A 135 18.19 -5.01 3.15
C PRO A 135 17.42 -5.70 2.01
N GLY A 136 17.20 -4.97 0.91
CA GLY A 136 16.50 -5.51 -0.27
C GLY A 136 14.98 -5.59 -0.10
N GLY A 137 14.32 -6.22 -1.08
CA GLY A 137 12.86 -6.33 -1.14
C GLY A 137 12.16 -5.11 -1.75
N ASN A 138 10.84 -5.16 -1.81
CA ASN A 138 10.03 -4.09 -2.37
C ASN A 138 9.83 -2.96 -1.35
N GLU A 139 10.38 -1.78 -1.63
CA GLU A 139 10.33 -0.62 -0.73
C GLU A 139 8.91 -0.12 -0.47
N ARG A 140 8.06 -0.06 -1.49
CA ARG A 140 6.67 0.38 -1.34
C ARG A 140 5.89 -0.57 -0.44
N PHE A 141 6.10 -1.87 -0.62
CA PHE A 141 5.55 -2.88 0.28
C PHE A 141 6.03 -2.66 1.72
N LYS A 142 7.32 -2.38 1.93
CA LYS A 142 7.86 -2.06 3.27
C LYS A 142 7.21 -0.81 3.87
N CYS A 143 6.92 0.22 3.07
CA CYS A 143 6.18 1.40 3.53
C CYS A 143 4.76 1.03 3.99
N THR A 144 4.04 0.16 3.27
CA THR A 144 2.75 -0.37 3.71
C THR A 144 2.87 -1.12 5.04
N VAL A 145 3.93 -1.92 5.20
CA VAL A 145 4.20 -2.62 6.47
C VAL A 145 4.45 -1.62 7.60
N VAL A 146 5.22 -0.55 7.38
CA VAL A 146 5.43 0.51 8.39
C VAL A 146 4.10 1.15 8.80
N ALA A 147 3.22 1.46 7.84
CA ALA A 147 1.89 2.01 8.14
C ALA A 147 1.04 1.04 8.99
N GLY A 148 1.10 -0.25 8.69
CA GLY A 148 0.45 -1.29 9.49
C GLY A 148 1.02 -1.39 10.91
N VAL A 149 2.34 -1.35 11.06
CA VAL A 149 3.02 -1.32 12.37
C VAL A 149 2.63 -0.08 13.15
N GLN A 150 2.50 1.09 12.49
CA GLN A 150 2.01 2.31 13.10
C GLN A 150 0.60 2.13 13.67
N SER A 151 -0.30 1.52 12.90
CA SER A 151 -1.66 1.21 13.35
C SER A 151 -1.67 0.27 14.56
N LEU A 152 -0.81 -0.76 14.55
CA LEU A 152 -0.63 -1.67 15.70
C LEU A 152 -0.16 -0.92 16.96
N GLY A 153 0.87 -0.07 16.85
CA GLY A 153 1.39 0.69 17.98
C GLY A 153 0.45 1.77 18.48
N ASN A 154 -0.44 2.30 17.63
CA ASN A 154 -1.50 3.22 18.04
C ASN A 154 -2.64 2.49 18.77
N SER A 155 -2.90 1.23 18.40
CA SER A 155 -3.88 0.36 19.07
C SER A 155 -3.32 -0.20 20.40
N ASP A 156 -2.04 -0.55 20.43
CA ASP A 156 -1.34 -1.09 21.60
C ASP A 156 -0.01 -0.36 21.82
N SER A 157 -0.05 0.71 22.61
CA SER A 157 1.14 1.53 22.89
C SER A 157 2.26 0.78 23.63
N SER A 158 1.96 -0.37 24.25
CA SER A 158 2.98 -1.17 24.97
C SER A 158 4.08 -1.68 24.04
N ILE A 159 3.80 -1.86 22.75
CA ILE A 159 4.79 -2.35 21.77
C ILE A 159 5.74 -1.26 21.28
N GLN A 160 5.39 0.03 21.39
CA GLN A 160 6.18 1.14 20.83
C GLN A 160 7.63 1.13 21.36
N ASN A 161 7.79 1.00 22.68
CA ASN A 161 9.11 0.95 23.29
C ASN A 161 9.92 -0.31 22.86
N THR A 162 9.24 -1.41 22.64
CA THR A 162 9.88 -2.67 22.19
C THR A 162 10.38 -2.53 20.75
N LEU A 163 9.71 -1.76 19.90
CA LEU A 163 10.05 -1.55 18.51
C LEU A 163 11.08 -0.45 18.28
N THR A 164 11.28 0.45 19.26
CA THR A 164 12.22 1.58 19.15
C THR A 164 13.63 1.17 18.67
N PRO A 165 14.27 0.11 19.18
CA PRO A 165 15.59 -0.31 18.70
C PRO A 165 15.62 -0.68 17.21
N LEU A 166 14.55 -1.31 16.70
CA LEU A 166 14.43 -1.67 15.27
C LEU A 166 14.22 -0.43 14.40
N ILE A 167 13.45 0.57 14.87
CA ILE A 167 13.28 1.84 14.17
C ILE A 167 14.62 2.56 14.08
N ILE A 168 15.38 2.64 15.18
CA ILE A 168 16.71 3.22 15.21
C ILE A 168 17.67 2.49 14.26
N GLN A 169 17.61 1.16 14.24
CA GLN A 169 18.39 0.33 13.31
C GLN A 169 18.05 0.65 11.86
N GLY A 170 16.75 0.76 11.52
CA GLY A 170 16.29 1.08 10.16
C GLY A 170 16.72 2.47 9.70
N LEU A 171 16.77 3.46 10.61
CA LEU A 171 17.26 4.81 10.36
C LEU A 171 18.79 4.90 10.32
N GLY A 172 19.49 3.81 10.63
CA GLY A 172 20.95 3.72 10.71
C GLY A 172 21.66 4.00 9.38
N GLU A 173 23.01 3.83 9.39
CA GLU A 173 23.87 4.21 8.27
C GLU A 173 23.91 3.22 7.10
N GLU A 174 23.15 2.13 7.16
CA GLU A 174 23.14 1.16 6.07
C GLU A 174 22.61 1.80 4.79
N LYS A 175 23.49 1.85 3.78
CA LYS A 175 23.32 2.58 2.52
C LYS A 175 22.18 2.08 1.63
N GLU A 176 21.51 1.00 2.02
CA GLU A 176 20.52 0.31 1.19
C GLU A 176 19.07 0.66 1.50
N VAL A 177 18.83 1.49 2.53
CA VAL A 177 17.46 1.92 2.86
C VAL A 177 17.14 3.20 2.11
N SER A 178 16.03 3.21 1.37
CA SER A 178 15.63 4.37 0.57
C SER A 178 15.24 5.57 1.42
N GLN A 179 15.33 6.75 0.82
CA GLN A 179 14.87 8.00 1.45
C GLN A 179 13.40 7.92 1.85
N ILE A 180 12.56 7.30 1.02
CA ILE A 180 11.13 7.15 1.26
C ILE A 180 10.88 6.28 2.49
N LEU A 181 11.52 5.11 2.58
CA LEU A 181 11.34 4.20 3.72
C LEU A 181 11.88 4.82 5.02
N ASN A 182 13.04 5.51 4.96
CA ASN A 182 13.57 6.26 6.11
C ASN A 182 12.58 7.34 6.57
N SER A 183 11.91 8.04 5.64
CA SER A 183 10.91 9.04 5.98
C SER A 183 9.71 8.44 6.69
N HIS A 184 9.23 7.27 6.24
CA HIS A 184 8.16 6.55 6.93
C HIS A 184 8.56 6.11 8.34
N LEU A 185 9.77 5.57 8.53
CA LEU A 185 10.28 5.20 9.85
C LEU A 185 10.43 6.41 10.78
N MET A 186 10.86 7.54 10.22
CA MET A 186 10.94 8.79 10.98
C MET A 186 9.55 9.29 11.37
N MET A 187 8.59 9.29 10.45
CA MET A 187 7.20 9.69 10.76
C MET A 187 6.61 8.82 11.86
N LEU A 188 6.86 7.49 11.81
CA LEU A 188 6.50 6.57 12.87
C LEU A 188 7.11 6.96 14.23
N ALA A 189 8.42 7.31 14.22
CA ALA A 189 9.10 7.75 15.43
C ALA A 189 8.55 9.08 16.00
N ILE A 190 8.14 10.00 15.12
CA ILE A 190 7.51 11.28 15.52
C ILE A 190 6.13 11.02 16.12
N ASP A 191 5.29 10.23 15.47
CA ASP A 191 3.94 9.92 15.94
C ASP A 191 3.95 9.27 17.33
N TRP A 192 4.91 8.42 17.57
CA TRP A 192 5.07 7.74 18.85
C TRP A 192 5.93 8.50 19.87
N GLN A 193 6.39 9.73 19.50
CA GLN A 193 7.23 10.57 20.36
C GLN A 193 8.50 9.85 20.87
N LEU A 194 9.15 9.06 19.98
CA LEU A 194 10.34 8.29 20.31
C LEU A 194 11.57 9.17 20.37
N VAL A 195 11.78 9.84 21.51
CA VAL A 195 12.92 10.75 21.75
C VAL A 195 14.26 10.04 21.55
N ASP A 196 14.34 8.74 21.88
CA ASP A 196 15.56 7.94 21.73
C ASP A 196 15.96 7.74 20.25
N ALA A 197 15.04 7.92 19.30
CA ALA A 197 15.33 7.85 17.87
C ALA A 197 15.89 9.16 17.31
N ALA A 198 15.85 10.26 18.06
CA ALA A 198 16.19 11.61 17.58
C ALA A 198 17.60 11.70 16.98
N GLU A 199 18.61 11.08 17.60
CA GLU A 199 19.98 11.09 17.07
C GLU A 199 20.11 10.34 15.74
N ALA A 200 19.42 9.21 15.58
CA ALA A 200 19.40 8.45 14.33
C ALA A 200 18.70 9.24 13.21
N ILE A 201 17.62 9.93 13.54
CA ILE A 201 16.89 10.81 12.61
C ILE A 201 17.79 11.96 12.18
N GLU A 202 18.47 12.65 13.12
CA GLU A 202 19.37 13.75 12.79
C GLU A 202 20.50 13.33 11.85
N ARG A 203 21.12 12.15 12.10
CA ARG A 203 22.13 11.58 11.22
C ARG A 203 21.56 11.24 9.85
N ALA A 204 20.31 10.77 9.78
CA ALA A 204 19.65 10.49 8.51
C ALA A 204 19.41 11.76 7.70
N PHE A 205 19.02 12.88 8.32
CA PHE A 205 18.94 14.18 7.66
C PHE A 205 20.32 14.68 7.20
N ALA A 206 21.33 14.65 8.05
CA ALA A 206 22.69 15.08 7.71
C ALA A 206 23.28 14.27 6.54
N GLY A 207 22.93 12.97 6.45
CA GLY A 207 23.32 12.07 5.36
C GLY A 207 22.44 12.16 4.11
N VAL A 208 21.46 13.09 4.02
CA VAL A 208 20.50 13.20 2.89
C VAL A 208 19.71 11.91 2.66
N ARG A 209 19.38 11.19 3.73
CA ARG A 209 18.68 9.91 3.69
C ARG A 209 17.19 10.03 4.01
N ILE A 210 16.67 11.23 4.19
CA ILE A 210 15.27 11.56 4.43
C ILE A 210 14.74 12.34 3.22
N ASP A 211 13.54 12.01 2.77
CA ASP A 211 12.83 12.83 1.80
C ASP A 211 12.17 14.03 2.51
N CYS A 212 12.82 15.19 2.40
CA CYS A 212 12.32 16.41 3.01
C CYS A 212 10.96 16.86 2.44
N GLY A 213 10.57 16.38 1.25
CA GLY A 213 9.25 16.64 0.68
C GLY A 213 8.13 15.98 1.47
N MET A 214 8.40 14.81 2.08
CA MET A 214 7.45 14.09 2.94
C MET A 214 7.53 14.57 4.39
N ALA A 215 8.73 14.84 4.87
CA ALA A 215 9.05 14.92 6.30
C ALA A 215 9.26 16.33 6.81
N GLY A 216 9.39 17.32 5.94
CA GLY A 216 9.86 18.65 6.31
C GLY A 216 11.37 18.67 6.59
N ASP A 217 11.80 19.69 7.34
CA ASP A 217 13.19 19.87 7.73
C ASP A 217 13.48 19.35 9.15
N TRP A 218 14.78 19.17 9.46
CA TRP A 218 15.21 18.74 10.79
C TRP A 218 14.74 19.68 11.90
N ASP A 219 14.71 21.00 11.64
CA ASP A 219 14.27 21.98 12.64
C ASP A 219 12.81 21.79 13.03
N GLY A 220 11.96 21.42 12.08
CA GLY A 220 10.57 21.05 12.33
C GLY A 220 10.47 19.78 13.15
N VAL A 221 11.18 18.74 12.74
CA VAL A 221 11.15 17.41 13.39
C VAL A 221 11.66 17.48 14.84
N ARG A 222 12.79 18.15 15.08
CA ARG A 222 13.32 18.29 16.45
C ARG A 222 12.40 19.06 17.40
N LYS A 223 11.62 20.01 16.87
CA LYS A 223 10.59 20.72 17.64
C LYS A 223 9.43 19.79 18.00
N GLN A 224 9.00 18.93 17.08
CA GLN A 224 7.94 17.95 17.33
C GLN A 224 8.36 16.90 18.35
N LEU A 225 9.62 16.45 18.31
CA LEU A 225 10.17 15.52 19.28
C LEU A 225 10.63 16.18 20.60
N HIS A 226 10.57 17.53 20.70
CA HIS A 226 11.04 18.29 21.86
C HIS A 226 12.51 18.04 22.23
N VAL A 227 13.38 17.84 21.23
CA VAL A 227 14.81 17.56 21.42
C VAL A 227 15.70 18.73 20.98
N LYS A 228 16.94 18.77 21.50
CA LYS A 228 17.93 19.79 21.09
C LYS A 228 18.68 19.41 19.83
N GLY A 229 18.84 18.12 19.56
CA GLY A 229 19.68 17.58 18.52
C GLY A 229 21.16 17.60 18.84
N LEU A 230 21.97 16.94 18.01
CA LEU A 230 23.44 16.86 18.11
C LEU A 230 24.14 18.09 17.51
N GLY A 231 23.42 18.92 16.74
CA GLY A 231 23.96 20.06 16.03
C GLY A 231 24.79 19.67 14.79
N LEU A 232 24.46 18.57 14.15
CA LEU A 232 25.13 18.16 12.92
C LEU A 232 24.89 19.17 11.80
N PRO A 233 25.88 19.39 10.91
CA PRO A 233 25.69 20.24 9.75
C PRO A 233 24.65 19.64 8.82
N MET A 234 23.53 20.33 8.68
CA MET A 234 22.48 19.92 7.75
C MET A 234 22.84 20.29 6.31
N PRO A 235 22.52 19.45 5.34
CA PRO A 235 22.64 19.81 3.94
C PRO A 235 21.84 21.09 3.69
N LYS A 236 22.37 21.97 2.85
CA LYS A 236 21.63 23.17 2.44
C LYS A 236 20.33 22.69 1.79
N ASP A 237 19.22 23.15 2.33
CA ASP A 237 17.87 22.78 1.92
C ASP A 237 17.74 22.83 0.38
N PRO A 238 17.52 21.69 -0.29
CA PRO A 238 17.28 21.68 -1.73
C PRO A 238 16.00 22.44 -2.09
N PHE A 239 15.05 22.62 -1.15
CA PHE A 239 13.82 23.38 -1.34
C PHE A 239 14.03 24.92 -1.28
N ASN A 240 15.12 25.41 -0.71
CA ASN A 240 15.48 26.81 -0.84
C ASN A 240 15.72 27.21 -2.33
N SER A 241 16.07 26.25 -3.17
CA SER A 241 16.08 26.40 -4.63
C SER A 241 14.66 26.37 -5.23
N LEU A 242 13.72 25.61 -4.65
CA LEU A 242 12.32 25.55 -5.05
C LEU A 242 11.57 26.84 -4.67
N ASP A 243 11.83 27.40 -3.49
CA ASP A 243 11.27 28.71 -3.11
C ASP A 243 11.82 29.83 -3.98
N LYS A 244 13.10 29.79 -4.34
CA LYS A 244 13.68 30.70 -5.35
C LYS A 244 13.08 30.47 -6.73
N PHE A 245 12.83 29.23 -7.11
CA PHE A 245 12.16 28.90 -8.38
C PHE A 245 10.69 29.33 -8.39
N ARG A 246 9.98 29.17 -7.25
CA ARG A 246 8.61 29.67 -7.06
C ARG A 246 8.56 31.20 -7.12
N GLN A 247 9.48 31.89 -6.43
CA GLN A 247 9.62 33.35 -6.52
C GLN A 247 9.93 33.81 -7.94
N ALA A 248 10.79 33.10 -8.67
CA ALA A 248 11.11 33.42 -10.05
C ALA A 248 9.93 33.20 -11.00
N LEU A 249 9.00 32.29 -10.67
CA LEU A 249 7.76 32.05 -11.41
C LEU A 249 6.61 32.99 -11.00
N GLY A 250 6.82 33.90 -10.04
CA GLY A 250 5.78 34.80 -9.54
C GLY A 250 4.66 34.10 -8.78
N ILE A 251 4.89 32.86 -8.36
CA ILE A 251 3.95 32.07 -7.54
C ILE A 251 4.11 32.59 -6.11
N GLY A 252 3.14 33.40 -5.64
CA GLY A 252 3.14 33.96 -4.29
C GLY A 252 3.26 32.91 -3.19
N ALA A 253 3.71 33.35 -2.01
CA ALA A 253 3.81 32.49 -0.82
C ALA A 253 2.42 31.88 -0.50
N PHE A 254 2.26 30.62 -0.86
CA PHE A 254 1.06 29.85 -0.49
C PHE A 254 1.09 29.55 1.00
N SER A 255 -0.11 29.46 1.59
CA SER A 255 -0.32 29.08 2.97
C SER A 255 0.42 27.77 3.29
N GLN A 256 0.95 27.67 4.49
CA GLN A 256 1.81 26.57 4.95
C GLN A 256 1.05 25.22 5.15
N ASP A 257 -0.08 25.04 4.50
CA ASP A 257 -0.84 23.79 4.57
C ASP A 257 -0.55 22.90 3.34
N PRO A 258 0.27 21.83 3.48
CA PRO A 258 0.62 20.94 2.37
C PRO A 258 -0.59 20.23 1.75
N LEU A 259 -1.67 20.01 2.52
CA LEU A 259 -2.92 19.38 2.05
C LEU A 259 -3.70 20.31 1.11
N PHE A 260 -3.64 21.63 1.34
CA PHE A 260 -4.28 22.61 0.45
C PHE A 260 -3.57 22.69 -0.91
N MET A 261 -2.24 22.53 -0.93
CA MET A 261 -1.43 22.55 -2.15
C MET A 261 -1.67 21.34 -3.07
N LEU A 262 -1.84 20.15 -2.49
CA LEU A 262 -2.19 18.94 -3.26
C LEU A 262 -3.58 19.04 -3.88
N GLY A 263 -4.55 19.62 -3.18
CA GLY A 263 -5.91 19.87 -3.68
C GLY A 263 -5.91 20.83 -4.89
N GLU A 264 -5.21 21.97 -4.81
CA GLU A 264 -5.15 22.94 -5.92
C GLU A 264 -4.37 22.41 -7.14
N LEU A 265 -3.29 21.63 -6.93
CA LEU A 265 -2.55 21.01 -8.02
C LEU A 265 -3.37 19.94 -8.74
N GLN A 266 -4.14 19.13 -8.00
CA GLN A 266 -5.06 18.16 -8.58
C GLN A 266 -6.22 18.83 -9.30
N GLU A 267 -6.79 19.91 -8.75
CA GLU A 267 -7.90 20.64 -9.37
C GLU A 267 -7.45 21.37 -10.65
N ASN A 268 -6.28 21.99 -10.64
CA ASN A 268 -5.68 22.63 -11.81
C ASN A 268 -5.28 21.62 -12.90
N ALA A 269 -4.75 20.45 -12.52
CA ALA A 269 -4.45 19.37 -13.45
C ALA A 269 -5.73 18.79 -14.06
N ALA A 270 -6.76 18.55 -13.24
CA ALA A 270 -8.07 18.07 -13.70
C ALA A 270 -8.77 19.06 -14.60
N GLN A 271 -8.75 20.37 -14.29
CA GLN A 271 -9.32 21.41 -15.16
C GLN A 271 -8.56 21.54 -16.48
N LYS A 272 -7.24 21.40 -16.47
CA LYS A 272 -6.43 21.41 -17.69
C LYS A 272 -6.71 20.18 -18.56
N TYR A 273 -6.92 19.02 -17.95
CA TYR A 273 -7.31 17.78 -18.64
C TYR A 273 -8.72 17.87 -19.23
N LEU A 274 -9.69 18.39 -18.47
CA LEU A 274 -11.05 18.61 -18.93
C LEU A 274 -11.11 19.62 -20.09
N LYS A 275 -10.29 20.67 -20.05
CA LYS A 275 -10.22 21.68 -21.12
C LYS A 275 -9.61 21.08 -22.40
N THR A 276 -8.59 20.22 -22.27
CA THR A 276 -7.96 19.52 -23.40
C THR A 276 -8.91 18.46 -23.99
N ALA A 277 -9.61 17.71 -23.13
CA ALA A 277 -10.61 16.72 -23.55
C ALA A 277 -11.81 17.37 -24.25
N SER A 278 -12.30 18.51 -23.75
CA SER A 278 -13.39 19.25 -24.37
C SER A 278 -13.00 19.87 -25.74
N GLN A 279 -11.74 20.28 -25.90
CA GLN A 279 -11.21 20.74 -27.18
C GLN A 279 -11.07 19.57 -28.17
N ALA A 280 -10.65 18.37 -27.72
CA ALA A 280 -10.61 17.18 -28.56
C ALA A 280 -12.00 16.70 -28.99
N CYS A 281 -13.01 16.77 -28.10
CA CYS A 281 -14.39 16.45 -28.44
C CYS A 281 -15.05 17.47 -29.43
N ASN A 282 -14.67 18.74 -29.37
CA ASN A 282 -15.16 19.72 -30.33
C ASN A 282 -14.52 19.56 -31.73
N TRP A 283 -13.29 19.00 -31.80
CA TRP A 283 -12.65 18.71 -33.08
C TRP A 283 -13.33 17.55 -33.82
N SER A 284 -13.83 16.54 -33.09
CA SER A 284 -14.57 15.44 -33.72
C SER A 284 -15.96 15.81 -34.20
N ARG A 285 -16.58 16.89 -33.69
CA ARG A 285 -17.90 17.40 -34.15
C ARG A 285 -17.86 18.28 -35.39
N THR A 286 -16.69 18.78 -35.77
CA THR A 286 -16.55 19.64 -36.96
C THR A 286 -16.19 18.87 -38.22
N THR A 287 -15.99 17.57 -38.19
CA THR A 287 -15.68 16.72 -39.34
C THR A 287 -16.86 15.88 -39.84
N ASP A 288 -18.02 15.85 -39.15
CA ASP A 288 -19.16 15.00 -39.50
C ASP A 288 -20.34 15.80 -40.13
N THR A 289 -20.05 16.80 -40.95
CA THR A 289 -21.07 17.42 -41.78
C THR A 289 -20.82 17.15 -43.28
N VAL A 290 -20.72 15.89 -43.67
CA VAL A 290 -21.00 15.47 -45.08
C VAL A 290 -21.49 14.01 -45.06
N SER A 291 -22.67 13.84 -45.69
CA SER A 291 -23.32 12.63 -46.17
C SER A 291 -24.18 11.85 -45.16
N GLY A 292 -25.48 12.00 -45.39
CA GLY A 292 -26.51 11.09 -44.86
C GLY A 292 -26.41 9.72 -45.51
N MET A 293 -26.83 8.74 -44.72
CA MET A 293 -27.69 7.60 -45.18
C MET A 293 -28.14 6.79 -43.95
N SER A 294 -29.44 6.43 -44.03
CA SER A 294 -30.23 5.66 -43.10
C SER A 294 -29.69 4.24 -42.87
N SER A 295 -29.83 3.70 -41.67
CA SER A 295 -30.64 2.52 -41.33
C SER A 295 -30.14 1.82 -40.04
N THR A 296 -31.03 1.70 -39.08
CA THR A 296 -31.32 0.64 -38.14
C THR A 296 -30.30 -0.51 -38.03
N SER A 297 -29.71 -0.61 -36.84
CA SER A 297 -29.49 -1.94 -36.19
C SER A 297 -29.05 -1.75 -34.72
N THR A 298 -29.91 -2.13 -33.81
CA THR A 298 -29.62 -2.40 -32.42
C THR A 298 -28.74 -3.65 -32.32
N ALA A 299 -27.47 -3.48 -31.97
CA ALA A 299 -26.58 -4.58 -31.61
C ALA A 299 -26.01 -4.33 -30.23
N SER A 300 -26.33 -5.23 -29.34
CA SER A 300 -25.84 -5.46 -27.99
C SER A 300 -24.31 -5.36 -27.94
N PHE A 301 -23.79 -4.39 -27.18
CA PHE A 301 -22.36 -4.25 -26.89
C PHE A 301 -22.06 -5.03 -25.61
N LYS A 302 -21.73 -6.32 -25.76
CA LYS A 302 -20.94 -7.04 -24.75
C LYS A 302 -19.49 -6.64 -24.96
N ALA A 303 -18.99 -5.72 -24.15
CA ALA A 303 -17.57 -5.37 -24.11
C ALA A 303 -16.78 -6.51 -23.46
N SER A 304 -16.11 -7.26 -24.29
CA SER A 304 -15.06 -8.20 -23.91
C SER A 304 -13.84 -7.40 -23.46
N LEU A 305 -13.60 -7.33 -22.17
CA LEU A 305 -12.33 -6.87 -21.62
C LEU A 305 -11.25 -7.95 -21.86
N ARG A 306 -10.69 -7.98 -23.05
CA ARG A 306 -9.44 -8.68 -23.33
C ARG A 306 -8.27 -7.72 -23.08
N ARG A 307 -7.38 -8.18 -22.21
CA ARG A 307 -6.08 -7.72 -21.70
C ARG A 307 -5.25 -6.92 -22.72
N PRO A 308 -4.54 -5.87 -22.31
CA PRO A 308 -3.33 -5.44 -23.00
C PRO A 308 -2.16 -6.37 -22.61
N TYR A 309 -1.59 -6.99 -23.60
CA TYR A 309 -0.29 -7.69 -23.54
C TYR A 309 0.78 -6.60 -23.36
N ILE A 310 1.54 -6.66 -22.28
CA ILE A 310 2.80 -5.94 -22.16
C ILE A 310 3.89 -7.00 -22.07
N ASP A 311 4.57 -7.23 -23.21
CA ASP A 311 5.82 -7.94 -23.26
C ASP A 311 6.90 -7.06 -22.61
N PHE A 312 7.50 -7.52 -21.53
CA PHE A 312 8.78 -7.04 -21.05
C PHE A 312 9.84 -8.09 -21.38
N MET A 313 10.76 -7.72 -22.28
CA MET A 313 12.10 -8.31 -22.37
C MET A 313 12.93 -7.86 -21.19
#